data_0ac7022aa6bdc49772f19a1ddb68f051
#
_entry.id   0ac7022aa6bdc49772f19a1ddb68f051
#
_cell.length_a   1.000
_cell.length_b   1.000
_cell.length_c   1.000
_cell.angle_alpha   90.00
_cell.angle_beta   90.00
_cell.angle_gamma   90.00
#
_symmetry.space_group_name_H-M   'P 1'
#
loop_
_entity.id
_entity.type
_entity.pdbx_description
1 polymer ?
#
loop_
_entity_poly.entity_id
_entity_poly.type
_entity_poly.pdbx_seq_one_letter_code
_entity_poly.pdbx_strand_id
1 'polypeptide(L)'
;AWASGINLYAAILVLGLLGSSGNMTLPPDLQILTHPVVLMAAGFMYFVEFFADKTPGVDTSWDVLHTFIRIPAGAALAAGAVGDVDPAISLSAALIGGTLTAGVHATKAGGRVLINASPEPFSNWGASLAEDVGVVAGLLTALHYPWIFLGLLVVFLIVMIWLLPRIWRGVRRLTQMIANFFRARRPPGAHGEETEARLPPPQLPEAGKDKNSY
;
A
#
# COMPACT_ATOMS: atom_id res chain seq x y z
N ALA A 1 14.61 -0.94 3.80
CA ALA A 1 13.56 0.04 3.49
C ALA A 1 12.98 -0.12 2.08
N TRP A 2 13.80 0.07 1.00
CA TRP A 2 13.30 -0.07 -0.37
C TRP A 2 12.66 -1.45 -0.64
N ALA A 3 13.39 -2.52 -0.39
CA ALA A 3 12.93 -3.89 -0.61
C ALA A 3 11.68 -4.24 0.23
N SER A 4 11.63 -3.76 1.49
CA SER A 4 10.48 -4.00 2.37
C SER A 4 9.20 -3.30 1.90
N GLY A 5 9.30 -2.23 1.12
CA GLY A 5 8.16 -1.58 0.48
C GLY A 5 7.55 -2.41 -0.65
N ILE A 6 8.35 -3.27 -1.30
CA ILE A 6 7.92 -4.18 -2.37
C ILE A 6 7.43 -5.50 -1.76
N ASN A 7 8.33 -6.22 -1.07
CA ASN A 7 8.05 -7.47 -0.38
C ASN A 7 8.90 -7.55 0.90
N LEU A 8 8.24 -7.33 2.05
CA LEU A 8 8.89 -7.27 3.35
C LEU A 8 9.49 -8.63 3.74
N TYR A 9 8.73 -9.70 3.53
CA TYR A 9 9.14 -11.03 3.99
C TYR A 9 10.26 -11.61 3.14
N ALA A 10 10.26 -11.32 1.84
CA ALA A 10 11.39 -11.63 0.96
C ALA A 10 12.66 -10.88 1.40
N ALA A 11 12.54 -9.60 1.76
CA ALA A 11 13.68 -8.82 2.25
C ALA A 11 14.25 -9.38 3.56
N ILE A 12 13.40 -9.75 4.52
CA ILE A 12 13.81 -10.38 5.79
C ILE A 12 14.48 -11.73 5.53
N LEU A 13 13.88 -12.57 4.67
CA LEU A 13 14.44 -13.88 4.32
C LEU A 13 15.81 -13.77 3.68
N VAL A 14 15.97 -12.92 2.66
CA VAL A 14 17.24 -12.77 1.95
C VAL A 14 18.33 -12.28 2.90
N LEU A 15 18.06 -11.22 3.68
CA LEU A 15 19.03 -10.69 4.63
C LEU A 15 19.36 -11.71 5.74
N GLY A 16 18.35 -12.36 6.30
CA GLY A 16 18.53 -13.33 7.37
C GLY A 16 19.27 -14.59 6.90
N LEU A 17 18.96 -15.11 5.69
CA LEU A 17 19.66 -16.26 5.11
C LEU A 17 21.12 -15.93 4.76
N LEU A 18 21.39 -14.76 4.20
CA LEU A 18 22.75 -14.31 3.90
C LEU A 18 23.56 -14.09 5.19
N GLY A 19 22.91 -13.55 6.23
CA GLY A 19 23.55 -13.39 7.55
C GLY A 19 23.83 -14.74 8.22
N SER A 20 22.87 -15.66 8.23
CA SER A 20 23.01 -16.97 8.86
C SER A 20 24.00 -17.90 8.14
N SER A 21 24.13 -17.76 6.82
CA SER A 21 25.11 -18.52 6.02
C SER A 21 26.53 -17.95 6.06
N GLY A 22 26.76 -16.82 6.75
CA GLY A 22 28.05 -16.15 6.80
C GLY A 22 28.45 -15.40 5.54
N ASN A 23 27.58 -15.33 4.53
CA ASN A 23 27.83 -14.57 3.31
C ASN A 23 27.73 -13.05 3.50
N MET A 24 27.17 -12.61 4.64
CA MET A 24 27.00 -11.20 4.99
C MET A 24 27.11 -11.02 6.50
N THR A 25 27.82 -9.97 6.91
CA THR A 25 27.82 -9.54 8.32
C THR A 25 26.73 -8.49 8.52
N LEU A 26 25.68 -8.86 9.23
CA LEU A 26 24.60 -7.93 9.57
C LEU A 26 25.01 -7.03 10.75
N PRO A 27 24.60 -5.75 10.76
CA PRO A 27 24.70 -4.89 11.93
C PRO A 27 24.05 -5.53 13.17
N PRO A 28 24.49 -5.19 14.40
CA PRO A 28 24.00 -5.83 15.63
C PRO A 28 22.47 -5.88 15.72
N ASP A 29 21.79 -4.79 15.44
CA ASP A 29 20.33 -4.66 15.52
C ASP A 29 19.59 -5.53 14.49
N LEU A 30 20.24 -5.89 13.38
CA LEU A 30 19.67 -6.76 12.35
C LEU A 30 20.06 -8.24 12.51
N GLN A 31 20.91 -8.60 13.45
CA GLN A 31 21.29 -10.00 13.69
C GLN A 31 20.09 -10.86 14.08
N ILE A 32 19.06 -10.28 14.67
CA ILE A 32 17.79 -10.96 14.97
C ILE A 32 17.15 -11.61 13.73
N LEU A 33 17.41 -11.08 12.53
CA LEU A 33 16.89 -11.64 11.29
C LEU A 33 17.47 -13.03 10.98
N THR A 34 18.63 -13.36 11.54
CA THR A 34 19.26 -14.69 11.36
C THR A 34 18.66 -15.77 12.27
N HIS A 35 17.82 -15.36 13.23
CA HIS A 35 17.22 -16.30 14.17
C HIS A 35 16.27 -17.28 13.46
N PRO A 36 16.35 -18.60 13.70
CA PRO A 36 15.55 -19.60 12.97
C PRO A 36 14.03 -19.33 13.05
N VAL A 37 13.53 -18.87 14.19
CA VAL A 37 12.11 -18.55 14.35
C VAL A 37 11.69 -17.38 13.44
N VAL A 38 12.55 -16.36 13.30
CA VAL A 38 12.30 -15.21 12.42
C VAL A 38 12.32 -15.65 10.96
N LEU A 39 13.28 -16.50 10.58
CA LEU A 39 13.38 -17.06 9.24
C LEU A 39 12.16 -17.93 8.90
N MET A 40 11.73 -18.79 9.82
CA MET A 40 10.52 -19.61 9.62
C MET A 40 9.28 -18.75 9.50
N ALA A 41 9.11 -17.76 10.36
CA ALA A 41 7.97 -16.84 10.30
C ALA A 41 7.96 -16.03 9.00
N ALA A 42 9.11 -15.48 8.60
CA ALA A 42 9.24 -14.74 7.34
C ALA A 42 9.01 -15.65 6.13
N GLY A 43 9.50 -16.89 6.16
CA GLY A 43 9.26 -17.88 5.10
C GLY A 43 7.79 -18.24 4.95
N PHE A 44 7.12 -18.49 6.08
CA PHE A 44 5.69 -18.74 6.07
C PHE A 44 4.89 -17.55 5.52
N MET A 45 5.19 -16.34 6.00
CA MET A 45 4.51 -15.13 5.54
C MET A 45 4.84 -14.79 4.09
N TYR A 46 6.07 -15.05 3.62
CA TYR A 46 6.42 -14.93 2.21
C TYR A 46 5.59 -15.88 1.34
N PHE A 47 5.42 -17.13 1.79
CA PHE A 47 4.58 -18.11 1.10
C PHE A 47 3.12 -17.62 1.01
N VAL A 48 2.56 -17.12 2.11
CA VAL A 48 1.19 -16.56 2.12
C VAL A 48 1.09 -15.36 1.17
N GLU A 49 2.03 -14.42 1.25
CA GLU A 49 2.07 -13.24 0.37
C GLU A 49 2.19 -13.63 -1.10
N PHE A 50 3.03 -14.62 -1.42
CA PHE A 50 3.22 -15.11 -2.78
C PHE A 50 1.90 -15.56 -3.44
N PHE A 51 1.02 -16.22 -2.70
CA PHE A 51 -0.30 -16.62 -3.20
C PHE A 51 -1.32 -15.48 -3.16
N ALA A 52 -1.29 -14.67 -2.10
CA ALA A 52 -2.16 -13.51 -1.99
C ALA A 52 -1.96 -12.53 -3.16
N ASP A 53 -0.71 -12.24 -3.51
CA ASP A 53 -0.34 -11.34 -4.60
C ASP A 53 -0.77 -11.85 -6.00
N LYS A 54 -1.04 -13.15 -6.13
CA LYS A 54 -1.49 -13.76 -7.40
C LYS A 54 -3.00 -13.85 -7.54
N THR A 55 -3.74 -13.53 -6.48
CA THR A 55 -5.20 -13.62 -6.47
C THR A 55 -5.80 -12.22 -6.55
N PRO A 56 -6.41 -11.83 -7.70
CA PRO A 56 -6.98 -10.49 -7.88
C PRO A 56 -8.01 -10.17 -6.78
N GLY A 57 -7.91 -8.97 -6.22
CA GLY A 57 -8.74 -8.51 -5.10
C GLY A 57 -8.23 -8.93 -3.71
N VAL A 58 -7.68 -10.13 -3.56
CA VAL A 58 -6.98 -10.54 -2.33
C VAL A 58 -5.70 -9.73 -2.18
N ASP A 59 -4.93 -9.57 -3.26
CA ASP A 59 -3.71 -8.75 -3.32
C ASP A 59 -3.94 -7.32 -2.84
N THR A 60 -4.98 -6.65 -3.32
CA THR A 60 -5.32 -5.29 -2.91
C THR A 60 -5.67 -5.22 -1.42
N SER A 61 -6.47 -6.18 -0.92
CA SER A 61 -6.82 -6.24 0.50
C SER A 61 -5.60 -6.55 1.37
N TRP A 62 -4.72 -7.42 0.90
CA TRP A 62 -3.46 -7.77 1.55
C TRP A 62 -2.53 -6.56 1.65
N ASP A 63 -2.36 -5.82 0.57
CA ASP A 63 -1.56 -4.61 0.54
C ASP A 63 -2.08 -3.52 1.49
N VAL A 64 -3.41 -3.34 1.60
CA VAL A 64 -4.00 -2.39 2.55
C VAL A 64 -3.66 -2.78 4.00
N LEU A 65 -3.81 -4.05 4.37
CA LEU A 65 -3.46 -4.53 5.71
C LEU A 65 -1.96 -4.39 5.97
N HIS A 66 -1.13 -4.73 4.98
CA HIS A 66 0.32 -4.69 5.11
C HIS A 66 0.91 -3.28 5.11
N THR A 67 0.16 -2.25 4.74
CA THR A 67 0.60 -0.85 4.90
C THR A 67 1.03 -0.55 6.33
N PHE A 68 0.25 -1.04 7.32
CA PHE A 68 0.53 -0.85 8.75
C PHE A 68 1.72 -1.66 9.27
N ILE A 69 2.12 -2.70 8.55
CA ILE A 69 3.25 -3.56 8.93
C ILE A 69 4.52 -3.12 8.19
N ARG A 70 4.44 -2.92 6.88
CA ARG A 70 5.61 -2.64 6.02
C ARG A 70 6.28 -1.32 6.34
N ILE A 71 5.49 -0.26 6.60
CA ILE A 71 6.06 1.07 6.87
C ILE A 71 6.88 1.08 8.16
N PRO A 72 6.34 0.63 9.33
CA PRO A 72 7.13 0.52 10.55
C PRO A 72 8.32 -0.44 10.42
N ALA A 73 8.12 -1.60 9.77
CA ALA A 73 9.21 -2.56 9.57
C ALA A 73 10.31 -1.99 8.68
N GLY A 74 9.97 -1.26 7.61
CA GLY A 74 10.94 -0.59 6.75
C GLY A 74 11.72 0.51 7.46
N ALA A 75 11.08 1.24 8.37
CA ALA A 75 11.72 2.21 9.24
C ALA A 75 12.69 1.51 10.20
N ALA A 76 12.26 0.42 10.84
CA ALA A 76 13.10 -0.37 11.76
C ALA A 76 14.32 -0.99 11.04
N LEU A 77 14.11 -1.56 9.84
CA LEU A 77 15.19 -2.09 9.02
C LEU A 77 16.18 -1.01 8.57
N ALA A 78 15.73 0.22 8.35
CA ALA A 78 16.62 1.33 8.00
C ALA A 78 17.43 1.80 9.21
N ALA A 79 16.80 1.93 10.38
CA ALA A 79 17.47 2.26 11.63
C ALA A 79 18.51 1.20 12.01
N GLY A 80 18.13 -0.08 11.96
CA GLY A 80 19.05 -1.18 12.29
C GLY A 80 20.20 -1.34 11.28
N ALA A 81 20.02 -0.90 10.02
CA ALA A 81 21.06 -0.97 9.00
C ALA A 81 22.20 0.03 9.21
N VAL A 82 21.99 1.14 9.92
CA VAL A 82 23.06 2.10 10.23
C VAL A 82 23.91 1.67 11.42
N GLY A 83 23.47 0.64 12.15
CA GLY A 83 24.23 0.06 13.27
C GLY A 83 24.25 0.95 14.51
N ASP A 84 25.29 0.75 15.34
CA ASP A 84 25.48 1.48 16.59
C ASP A 84 26.02 2.89 16.31
N VAL A 85 25.12 3.82 16.13
CA VAL A 85 25.40 5.23 15.83
C VAL A 85 24.61 6.14 16.77
N ASP A 86 24.86 7.45 16.67
CA ASP A 86 24.09 8.46 17.42
C ASP A 86 22.58 8.26 17.19
N PRO A 87 21.75 8.31 18.26
CA PRO A 87 20.30 8.13 18.17
C PRO A 87 19.61 9.05 17.16
N ALA A 88 20.13 10.28 16.94
CA ALA A 88 19.59 11.18 15.94
C ALA A 88 19.81 10.68 14.51
N ILE A 89 20.95 10.01 14.25
CA ILE A 89 21.25 9.38 12.95
C ILE A 89 20.31 8.20 12.73
N SER A 90 20.17 7.33 13.75
CA SER A 90 19.27 6.19 13.70
C SER A 90 17.81 6.60 13.47
N LEU A 91 17.33 7.63 14.18
CA LEU A 91 15.99 8.19 13.97
C LEU A 91 15.84 8.78 12.57
N SER A 92 16.85 9.49 12.07
CA SER A 92 16.83 10.05 10.71
C SER A 92 16.76 8.93 9.66
N ALA A 93 17.51 7.84 9.84
CA ALA A 93 17.46 6.66 8.99
C ALA A 93 16.07 6.00 9.03
N ALA A 94 15.45 5.90 10.21
CA ALA A 94 14.09 5.39 10.37
C ALA A 94 13.06 6.23 9.60
N LEU A 95 13.13 7.57 9.72
CA LEU A 95 12.21 8.48 9.03
C LEU A 95 12.36 8.41 7.51
N ILE A 96 13.60 8.43 7.01
CA ILE A 96 13.89 8.30 5.58
C ILE A 96 13.45 6.92 5.09
N GLY A 97 13.82 5.85 5.81
CA GLY A 97 13.48 4.49 5.45
C GLY A 97 11.98 4.21 5.47
N GLY A 98 11.26 4.70 6.47
CA GLY A 98 9.81 4.59 6.55
C GLY A 98 9.11 5.35 5.42
N THR A 99 9.57 6.56 5.11
CA THR A 99 9.05 7.37 3.98
C THR A 99 9.30 6.68 2.65
N LEU A 100 10.51 6.16 2.43
CA LEU A 100 10.85 5.40 1.23
C LEU A 100 9.96 4.15 1.10
N THR A 101 9.83 3.40 2.17
CA THR A 101 8.97 2.20 2.22
C THR A 101 7.52 2.56 1.88
N ALA A 102 6.99 3.64 2.46
CA ALA A 102 5.64 4.12 2.18
C ALA A 102 5.44 4.50 0.70
N GLY A 103 6.40 5.21 0.09
CA GLY A 103 6.35 5.58 -1.32
C GLY A 103 6.39 4.38 -2.26
N VAL A 104 7.29 3.42 -1.99
CA VAL A 104 7.42 2.19 -2.75
C VAL A 104 6.15 1.34 -2.62
N HIS A 105 5.66 1.15 -1.39
CA HIS A 105 4.45 0.39 -1.13
C HIS A 105 3.21 1.04 -1.77
N ALA A 106 3.06 2.36 -1.67
CA ALA A 106 1.96 3.08 -2.34
C ALA A 106 2.00 2.92 -3.86
N THR A 107 3.19 2.85 -4.45
CA THR A 107 3.37 2.61 -5.89
C THR A 107 2.94 1.17 -6.24
N LYS A 108 3.35 0.17 -5.45
CA LYS A 108 2.93 -1.22 -5.60
C LYS A 108 1.40 -1.32 -5.47
N ALA A 109 0.84 -0.94 -4.35
CA ALA A 109 -0.59 -1.08 -4.04
C ALA A 109 -1.47 -0.33 -5.06
N GLY A 110 -1.10 0.90 -5.42
CA GLY A 110 -1.81 1.66 -6.44
C GLY A 110 -1.71 1.06 -7.85
N GLY A 111 -0.54 0.50 -8.20
CA GLY A 111 -0.34 -0.26 -9.44
C GLY A 111 -1.24 -1.49 -9.50
N ARG A 112 -1.35 -2.24 -8.40
CA ARG A 112 -2.23 -3.42 -8.28
C ARG A 112 -3.71 -3.07 -8.48
N VAL A 113 -4.19 -1.96 -7.89
CA VAL A 113 -5.57 -1.49 -8.12
C VAL A 113 -5.84 -1.25 -9.60
N LEU A 114 -4.88 -0.68 -10.34
CA LEU A 114 -5.03 -0.43 -11.77
C LEU A 114 -4.93 -1.71 -12.60
N ILE A 115 -4.04 -2.64 -12.24
CA ILE A 115 -3.90 -3.96 -12.87
C ILE A 115 -5.19 -4.76 -12.68
N ASN A 116 -5.75 -4.78 -11.47
CA ASN A 116 -6.99 -5.50 -11.14
C ASN A 116 -8.24 -4.89 -11.80
N ALA A 117 -8.16 -3.67 -12.32
CA ALA A 117 -9.22 -3.09 -13.15
C ALA A 117 -9.27 -3.72 -14.55
N SER A 118 -8.21 -4.42 -14.98
CA SER A 118 -8.18 -5.21 -16.22
C SER A 118 -8.69 -6.64 -15.95
N PRO A 119 -9.46 -7.25 -16.85
CA PRO A 119 -9.97 -8.62 -16.65
C PRO A 119 -8.91 -9.72 -16.83
N GLU A 120 -7.64 -9.36 -16.99
CA GLU A 120 -6.55 -10.29 -17.29
C GLU A 120 -5.78 -10.73 -16.04
N PRO A 121 -5.75 -12.03 -15.67
CA PRO A 121 -4.98 -12.52 -14.53
C PRO A 121 -3.45 -12.52 -14.77
N PHE A 122 -3.00 -12.56 -16.02
CA PHE A 122 -1.58 -12.69 -16.37
C PHE A 122 -0.74 -11.47 -15.99
N SER A 123 -1.28 -10.27 -16.09
CA SER A 123 -0.58 -9.04 -15.70
C SER A 123 -0.30 -8.99 -14.20
N ASN A 124 -1.21 -9.51 -13.37
CA ASN A 124 -1.03 -9.60 -11.93
C ASN A 124 0.07 -10.60 -11.55
N TRP A 125 0.10 -11.76 -12.20
CA TRP A 125 1.15 -12.77 -12.01
C TRP A 125 2.53 -12.23 -12.44
N GLY A 126 2.59 -11.57 -13.60
CA GLY A 126 3.81 -10.97 -14.11
C GLY A 126 4.36 -9.88 -13.17
N ALA A 127 3.49 -9.03 -12.66
CA ALA A 127 3.88 -8.00 -11.70
C ALA A 127 4.41 -8.62 -10.39
N SER A 128 3.72 -9.62 -9.82
CA SER A 128 4.15 -10.33 -8.61
C SER A 128 5.53 -10.96 -8.79
N LEU A 129 5.74 -11.70 -9.88
CA LEU A 129 7.03 -12.33 -10.14
C LEU A 129 8.15 -11.30 -10.34
N ALA A 130 7.87 -10.19 -11.04
CA ALA A 130 8.84 -9.12 -11.23
C ALA A 130 9.21 -8.43 -9.91
N GLU A 131 8.27 -8.27 -8.98
CA GLU A 131 8.49 -7.75 -7.64
C GLU A 131 9.42 -8.66 -6.82
N ASP A 132 9.14 -9.98 -6.80
CA ASP A 132 9.94 -10.97 -6.07
C ASP A 132 11.38 -11.04 -6.62
N VAL A 133 11.51 -11.17 -7.94
CA VAL A 133 12.83 -11.16 -8.61
C VAL A 133 13.55 -9.83 -8.37
N GLY A 134 12.82 -8.72 -8.45
CA GLY A 134 13.37 -7.38 -8.21
C GLY A 134 13.93 -7.20 -6.80
N VAL A 135 13.24 -7.70 -5.77
CA VAL A 135 13.72 -7.66 -4.38
C VAL A 135 14.99 -8.48 -4.21
N VAL A 136 14.99 -9.73 -4.67
CA VAL A 136 16.16 -10.61 -4.54
C VAL A 136 17.35 -10.07 -5.32
N ALA A 137 17.16 -9.77 -6.60
CA ALA A 137 18.21 -9.25 -7.46
C ALA A 137 18.75 -7.90 -6.96
N GLY A 138 17.86 -7.01 -6.51
CA GLY A 138 18.24 -5.70 -5.97
C GLY A 138 19.05 -5.82 -4.69
N LEU A 139 18.69 -6.70 -3.76
CA LEU A 139 19.46 -6.94 -2.54
C LEU A 139 20.83 -7.55 -2.86
N LEU A 140 20.89 -8.53 -3.74
CA LEU A 140 22.17 -9.12 -4.18
C LEU A 140 23.03 -8.07 -4.88
N THR A 141 22.45 -7.22 -5.71
CA THR A 141 23.18 -6.10 -6.37
C THR A 141 23.69 -5.10 -5.34
N ALA A 142 22.88 -4.77 -4.33
CA ALA A 142 23.30 -3.87 -3.24
C ALA A 142 24.53 -4.39 -2.48
N LEU A 143 24.60 -5.71 -2.32
CA LEU A 143 25.70 -6.36 -1.60
C LEU A 143 26.98 -6.48 -2.42
N HIS A 144 26.87 -6.92 -3.66
CA HIS A 144 28.04 -7.19 -4.50
C HIS A 144 28.49 -5.97 -5.32
N TYR A 145 27.55 -5.09 -5.69
CA TYR A 145 27.78 -3.93 -6.57
C TYR A 145 27.08 -2.68 -6.03
N PRO A 146 27.46 -2.14 -4.85
CA PRO A 146 26.74 -1.07 -4.17
C PRO A 146 26.58 0.19 -5.01
N TRP A 147 27.59 0.55 -5.84
CA TRP A 147 27.52 1.72 -6.70
C TRP A 147 26.51 1.54 -7.85
N ILE A 148 26.42 0.32 -8.41
CA ILE A 148 25.41 -0.01 -9.43
C ILE A 148 24.02 0.05 -8.79
N PHE A 149 23.87 -0.53 -7.59
CA PHE A 149 22.60 -0.48 -6.86
C PHE A 149 22.17 0.97 -6.57
N LEU A 150 23.08 1.84 -6.12
CA LEU A 150 22.75 3.25 -5.87
C LEU A 150 22.30 3.97 -7.13
N GLY A 151 22.96 3.74 -8.27
CA GLY A 151 22.52 4.27 -9.55
C GLY A 151 21.13 3.80 -9.95
N LEU A 152 20.86 2.49 -9.82
CA LEU A 152 19.56 1.90 -10.08
C LEU A 152 18.49 2.42 -9.11
N LEU A 153 18.83 2.60 -7.83
CA LEU A 153 17.93 3.15 -6.82
C LEU A 153 17.54 4.59 -7.16
N VAL A 154 18.49 5.44 -7.59
CA VAL A 154 18.20 6.82 -8.02
C VAL A 154 17.23 6.82 -9.20
N VAL A 155 17.51 6.01 -10.23
CA VAL A 155 16.60 5.87 -11.38
C VAL A 155 15.23 5.38 -10.93
N PHE A 156 15.16 4.37 -10.07
CA PHE A 156 13.92 3.88 -9.51
C PHE A 156 13.14 4.97 -8.77
N LEU A 157 13.81 5.78 -7.93
CA LEU A 157 13.16 6.87 -7.20
C LEU A 157 12.60 7.94 -8.14
N ILE A 158 13.35 8.31 -9.19
CA ILE A 158 12.87 9.26 -10.20
C ILE A 158 11.60 8.72 -10.88
N VAL A 159 11.65 7.46 -11.32
CA VAL A 159 10.49 6.79 -11.94
C VAL A 159 9.31 6.71 -10.96
N MET A 160 9.56 6.35 -9.71
CA MET A 160 8.53 6.28 -8.67
C MET A 160 7.85 7.64 -8.44
N ILE A 161 8.64 8.71 -8.26
CA ILE A 161 8.11 10.07 -8.07
C ILE A 161 7.30 10.53 -9.28
N TRP A 162 7.73 10.18 -10.49
CA TRP A 162 7.02 10.51 -11.72
C TRP A 162 5.75 9.68 -11.90
N LEU A 163 5.76 8.41 -11.47
CA LEU A 163 4.67 7.45 -11.64
C LEU A 163 3.57 7.60 -10.58
N LEU A 164 3.94 7.87 -9.33
CA LEU A 164 3.03 7.93 -8.19
C LEU A 164 1.83 8.88 -8.40
N PRO A 165 1.98 10.14 -8.88
CA PRO A 165 0.84 11.00 -9.16
C PRO A 165 -0.02 10.52 -10.33
N ARG A 166 0.54 9.74 -11.26
CA ARG A 166 -0.23 9.14 -12.37
C ARG A 166 -1.09 8.00 -11.88
N ILE A 167 -0.52 7.10 -11.08
CA ILE A 167 -1.24 6.02 -10.40
C ILE A 167 -2.38 6.62 -9.58
N TRP A 168 -2.10 7.63 -8.76
CA TRP A 168 -3.11 8.28 -7.92
C TRP A 168 -4.27 8.86 -8.73
N ARG A 169 -3.98 9.50 -9.85
CA ARG A 169 -5.03 9.99 -10.78
C ARG A 169 -5.83 8.86 -11.40
N GLY A 170 -5.17 7.75 -11.76
CA GLY A 170 -5.83 6.55 -12.28
C GLY A 170 -6.78 5.94 -11.25
N VAL A 171 -6.32 5.73 -10.02
CA VAL A 171 -7.12 5.19 -8.91
C VAL A 171 -8.32 6.10 -8.61
N ARG A 172 -8.12 7.42 -8.54
CA ARG A 172 -9.22 8.38 -8.34
C ARG A 172 -10.27 8.32 -9.46
N ARG A 173 -9.84 8.20 -10.72
CA ARG A 173 -10.78 8.06 -11.85
C ARG A 173 -11.59 6.77 -11.75
N LEU A 174 -10.93 5.66 -11.41
CA LEU A 174 -11.57 4.37 -11.25
C LEU A 174 -12.62 4.40 -10.12
N THR A 175 -12.27 4.94 -8.96
CA THR A 175 -13.22 5.06 -7.83
C THR A 175 -14.39 5.96 -8.15
N GLN A 176 -14.18 7.05 -8.89
CA GLN A 176 -15.26 7.92 -9.36
C GLN A 176 -16.19 7.23 -10.37
N MET A 177 -15.64 6.46 -11.31
CA MET A 177 -16.45 5.68 -12.26
C MET A 177 -17.34 4.67 -11.53
N ILE A 178 -16.78 3.95 -10.58
CA ILE A 178 -17.51 2.98 -9.74
C ILE A 178 -18.61 3.70 -8.94
N ALA A 179 -18.28 4.81 -8.27
CA ALA A 179 -19.24 5.57 -7.48
C ALA A 179 -20.40 6.13 -8.35
N ASN A 180 -20.10 6.63 -9.55
CA ASN A 180 -21.10 7.12 -10.49
C ASN A 180 -22.00 6.00 -11.01
N PHE A 181 -21.44 4.82 -11.27
CA PHE A 181 -22.22 3.64 -11.68
C PHE A 181 -23.23 3.24 -10.60
N PHE A 182 -22.83 3.23 -9.33
CA PHE A 182 -23.76 2.93 -8.22
C PHE A 182 -24.77 4.05 -7.97
N ARG A 183 -24.41 5.32 -8.19
CA ARG A 183 -25.35 6.45 -8.10
C ARG A 183 -26.41 6.41 -9.21
N ALA A 184 -26.01 6.08 -10.43
CA ALA A 184 -26.93 5.96 -11.57
C ALA A 184 -27.94 4.81 -11.41
N ARG A 185 -27.67 3.84 -10.57
CA ARG A 185 -28.57 2.71 -10.26
C ARG A 185 -29.54 2.97 -9.11
N ARG A 186 -29.44 4.13 -8.40
CA ARG A 186 -30.46 4.49 -7.41
C ARG A 186 -31.74 4.88 -8.16
N PRO A 187 -32.89 4.28 -7.81
CA PRO A 187 -34.16 4.65 -8.44
C PRO A 187 -34.47 6.14 -8.20
N PRO A 188 -34.99 6.85 -9.20
CA PRO A 188 -35.43 8.22 -9.05
C PRO A 188 -36.68 8.25 -8.15
N GLY A 189 -36.49 8.49 -6.86
CA GLY A 189 -37.61 8.48 -5.91
C GLY A 189 -37.16 8.73 -4.45
N ALA A 190 -35.91 8.50 -4.12
CA ALA A 190 -35.46 8.65 -2.74
C ALA A 190 -35.35 10.12 -2.25
N HIS A 191 -35.44 11.09 -3.13
CA HIS A 191 -35.43 12.51 -2.77
C HIS A 191 -36.84 13.15 -2.69
N GLY A 192 -37.89 12.46 -3.17
CA GLY A 192 -39.28 12.96 -3.10
C GLY A 192 -39.86 12.90 -1.69
N GLU A 193 -39.59 11.84 -0.95
CA GLU A 193 -40.16 11.65 0.38
C GLU A 193 -39.57 12.59 1.45
N GLU A 194 -38.28 12.94 1.39
CA GLU A 194 -37.70 13.91 2.33
C GLU A 194 -38.15 15.35 2.12
N THR A 195 -38.52 15.70 0.89
CA THR A 195 -39.02 17.07 0.57
C THR A 195 -40.47 17.22 0.96
N GLU A 196 -41.30 16.17 0.79
CA GLU A 196 -42.69 16.17 1.16
C GLU A 196 -42.91 16.18 2.69
N ALA A 197 -42.02 15.52 3.42
CA ALA A 197 -42.03 15.52 4.89
C ALA A 197 -41.63 16.86 5.53
N ARG A 198 -41.08 17.80 4.75
CA ARG A 198 -40.71 19.16 5.21
C ARG A 198 -41.71 20.26 4.83
N LEU A 199 -42.75 19.94 4.08
CA LEU A 199 -43.78 20.92 3.80
C LEU A 199 -44.69 21.11 5.03
N PRO A 200 -44.98 22.34 5.45
CA PRO A 200 -45.92 22.56 6.52
C PRO A 200 -47.31 22.05 6.09
N PRO A 201 -48.12 21.53 7.01
CA PRO A 201 -49.43 21.02 6.69
C PRO A 201 -50.28 22.10 5.97
N PRO A 202 -51.08 21.70 5.00
CA PRO A 202 -51.94 22.65 4.26
C PRO A 202 -52.82 23.40 5.26
N GLN A 203 -52.75 24.72 5.22
CA GLN A 203 -53.65 25.57 6.03
C GLN A 203 -55.05 25.43 5.46
N LEU A 204 -55.94 24.86 6.30
CA LEU A 204 -57.36 24.82 5.95
C LEU A 204 -57.89 26.27 5.92
N PRO A 205 -58.74 26.63 4.92
CA PRO A 205 -59.33 27.94 4.88
C PRO A 205 -60.18 28.17 6.12
N GLU A 206 -59.96 29.26 6.84
CA GLU A 206 -60.79 29.68 7.95
C GLU A 206 -62.25 29.83 7.49
N ALA A 207 -63.13 29.04 8.09
CA ALA A 207 -64.54 29.15 7.84
C ALA A 207 -65.02 30.54 8.23
N GLY A 208 -65.51 31.27 7.21
CA GLY A 208 -65.97 32.65 7.34
C GLY A 208 -66.93 32.79 8.56
N LYS A 209 -66.56 33.66 9.48
CA LYS A 209 -67.50 34.21 10.44
C LYS A 209 -68.38 35.23 9.71
N ASP A 210 -69.51 34.76 9.23
CA ASP A 210 -70.61 35.64 8.91
C ASP A 210 -70.99 36.46 10.13
N LYS A 211 -70.63 37.74 10.06
CA LYS A 211 -71.29 38.76 10.88
C LYS A 211 -72.39 39.40 10.08
N ASN A 212 -73.57 38.83 10.18
CA ASN A 212 -74.78 39.55 9.87
C ASN A 212 -75.70 39.35 11.06
N SER A 213 -76.05 40.47 11.68
CA SER A 213 -77.42 40.85 12.06
C SER A 213 -77.46 41.89 13.12
N TYR A 214 -78.06 42.96 12.75
CA TYR A 214 -78.95 43.91 13.42
C TYR A 214 -78.47 44.54 14.74
#